data_451d1b0f8df6e0b33e99e30412612344
#
_entry.id   451d1b0f8df6e0b33e99e30412612344
#
_cell.length_a   1.000
_cell.length_b   1.000
_cell.length_c   1.000
_cell.angle_alpha   90.00
_cell.angle_beta   90.00
_cell.angle_gamma   90.00
#
_symmetry.space_group_name_H-M   'P 1'
#
loop_
_entity.id
_entity.type
_entity.pdbx_description
1 polymer ?
#
loop_
_entity_poly.entity_id
_entity_poly.type
_entity_poly.pdbx_seq_one_letter_code
_entity_poly.pdbx_strand_id
1 'polypeptide(L)'
;MKPVVWLSALLCGWSAWLPVKGQQPFRVMFYNVENLFDCRHDSLKEDREFLPDGEKKWTPSRYWRKLDALSKVVAAVGEERLPDLVGLCEVENDSVLFD
;
A
#
# COMPACT_ATOMS: atom_id res chain seq x y z
N MET A 1 50.77 -4.82 -20.38
CA MET A 1 49.48 -5.30 -20.93
C MET A 1 48.85 -6.35 -20.04
N LYS A 2 49.56 -7.42 -19.73
CA LYS A 2 49.04 -8.49 -18.87
C LYS A 2 48.61 -8.07 -17.45
N PRO A 3 49.29 -7.14 -16.73
CA PRO A 3 48.85 -6.79 -15.37
C PRO A 3 47.51 -6.05 -15.31
N VAL A 4 47.16 -5.31 -16.34
CA VAL A 4 45.89 -4.57 -16.37
C VAL A 4 44.68 -5.50 -16.53
N VAL A 5 44.81 -6.58 -17.33
CA VAL A 5 43.77 -7.56 -17.54
C VAL A 5 43.52 -8.36 -16.26
N TRP A 6 44.53 -8.69 -15.51
CA TRP A 6 44.41 -9.38 -14.24
C TRP A 6 43.75 -8.51 -13.16
N LEU A 7 44.05 -7.23 -13.15
CA LEU A 7 43.43 -6.30 -12.20
C LEU A 7 41.93 -6.13 -12.47
N SER A 8 41.56 -6.08 -13.75
CA SER A 8 40.14 -6.02 -14.15
C SER A 8 39.39 -7.28 -13.78
N ALA A 9 39.99 -8.44 -13.96
CA ALA A 9 39.40 -9.71 -13.58
C ALA A 9 39.22 -9.85 -12.07
N LEU A 10 40.17 -9.37 -11.29
CA LEU A 10 40.09 -9.31 -9.82
C LEU A 10 38.96 -8.39 -9.34
N LEU A 11 38.79 -7.23 -9.97
CA LEU A 11 37.73 -6.28 -9.64
C LEU A 11 36.34 -6.86 -9.96
N CYS A 12 36.21 -7.54 -11.11
CA CYS A 12 34.96 -8.21 -11.46
C CYS A 12 34.66 -9.40 -10.54
N GLY A 13 35.68 -10.15 -10.14
CA GLY A 13 35.54 -11.25 -9.19
C GLY A 13 35.11 -10.78 -7.81
N TRP A 14 35.62 -9.66 -7.34
CA TRP A 14 35.26 -9.09 -6.05
C TRP A 14 33.81 -8.55 -6.03
N SER A 15 33.35 -7.92 -7.11
CA SER A 15 31.96 -7.45 -7.19
C SER A 15 30.95 -8.60 -7.21
N ALA A 16 31.32 -9.77 -7.76
CA ALA A 16 30.48 -10.96 -7.75
C ALA A 16 30.37 -11.64 -6.36
N TRP A 17 31.29 -11.36 -5.46
CA TRP A 17 31.35 -11.96 -4.12
C TRP A 17 30.84 -11.02 -3.02
N LEU A 18 30.49 -9.77 -3.33
CA LEU A 18 29.86 -8.89 -2.36
C LEU A 18 28.45 -9.41 -2.04
N PRO A 19 28.20 -9.89 -0.82
CA PRO A 19 26.87 -10.34 -0.47
C PRO A 19 25.92 -9.15 -0.48
N VAL A 20 24.84 -9.29 -1.22
CA VAL A 20 23.75 -8.29 -1.23
C VAL A 20 22.97 -8.41 0.09
N LYS A 21 23.67 -8.31 1.23
CA LYS A 21 23.04 -8.33 2.55
C LYS A 21 22.43 -6.98 2.82
N GLY A 22 21.17 -6.96 3.19
CA GLY A 22 20.44 -5.77 3.55
C GLY A 22 19.56 -5.18 2.45
N GLN A 23 19.65 -5.65 1.21
CA GLN A 23 18.64 -5.32 0.20
C GLN A 23 17.39 -6.16 0.43
N GLN A 24 16.39 -5.54 1.01
CA GLN A 24 15.07 -6.16 1.08
C GLN A 24 14.29 -5.84 -0.18
N PRO A 25 13.45 -6.77 -0.67
CA PRO A 25 12.56 -6.50 -1.79
C PRO A 25 11.67 -5.29 -1.47
N PHE A 26 11.53 -4.39 -2.43
CA PHE A 26 10.56 -3.32 -2.35
C PHE A 26 9.17 -3.92 -2.57
N ARG A 27 8.29 -3.79 -1.59
CA ARG A 27 6.97 -4.41 -1.62
C ARG A 27 5.92 -3.38 -2.02
N VAL A 28 5.18 -3.70 -3.08
CA VAL A 28 4.09 -2.88 -3.57
C VAL A 28 2.80 -3.68 -3.47
N MET A 29 1.79 -3.07 -2.87
CA MET A 29 0.44 -3.62 -2.80
C MET A 29 -0.50 -2.74 -3.61
N PHE A 30 -1.37 -3.35 -4.40
CA PHE A 30 -2.47 -2.67 -5.07
C PHE A 30 -3.79 -3.29 -4.64
N TYR A 31 -4.72 -2.46 -4.15
CA TYR A 31 -5.93 -2.99 -3.52
C TYR A 31 -7.15 -2.13 -3.84
N ASN A 32 -8.21 -2.79 -4.31
CA ASN A 32 -9.53 -2.17 -4.46
C ASN A 32 -10.29 -2.33 -3.15
N VAL A 33 -10.56 -1.22 -2.46
CA VAL A 33 -11.21 -1.21 -1.15
C VAL A 33 -12.72 -1.16 -1.22
N GLU A 34 -13.30 -1.21 -2.42
CA GLU A 34 -14.74 -1.27 -2.69
C GLU A 34 -15.52 -0.14 -2.03
N ASN A 35 -15.58 1.01 -2.69
CA ASN A 35 -16.41 2.14 -2.28
C ASN A 35 -16.17 2.58 -0.84
N LEU A 36 -14.92 2.89 -0.51
CA LEU A 36 -14.57 3.40 0.82
C LEU A 36 -14.95 4.87 0.92
N PHE A 37 -16.14 5.14 1.41
CA PHE A 37 -16.69 6.46 1.64
C PHE A 37 -16.67 6.78 3.12
N ASP A 38 -16.44 8.05 3.47
CA ASP A 38 -16.72 8.52 4.82
C ASP A 38 -18.25 8.64 5.04
N CYS A 39 -18.67 9.06 6.22
CA CYS A 39 -20.09 9.20 6.53
C CYS A 39 -20.62 10.61 6.28
N ARG A 40 -19.85 11.45 5.61
CA ARG A 40 -20.17 12.86 5.36
C ARG A 40 -20.66 13.04 3.94
N HIS A 41 -21.73 13.81 3.77
CA HIS A 41 -22.24 14.12 2.43
C HIS A 41 -21.28 15.08 1.71
N ASP A 42 -20.90 14.74 0.49
CA ASP A 42 -20.20 15.61 -0.43
C ASP A 42 -21.23 16.12 -1.45
N SER A 43 -21.52 17.44 -1.40
CA SER A 43 -22.51 18.07 -2.28
C SER A 43 -22.14 18.00 -3.76
N LEU A 44 -20.87 17.70 -4.08
CA LEU A 44 -20.40 17.59 -5.45
C LEU A 44 -20.48 16.15 -5.99
N LYS A 45 -20.93 15.19 -5.19
CA LYS A 45 -20.97 13.78 -5.54
C LYS A 45 -22.34 13.17 -5.24
N GLU A 46 -22.64 12.12 -5.97
CA GLU A 46 -23.84 11.27 -5.73
C GLU A 46 -23.51 10.19 -4.69
N ASP A 47 -23.31 10.60 -3.45
CA ASP A 47 -22.88 9.71 -2.36
C ASP A 47 -23.97 9.39 -1.34
N ARG A 48 -25.22 9.77 -1.60
CA ARG A 48 -26.33 9.67 -0.64
C ARG A 48 -26.59 8.25 -0.14
N GLU A 49 -26.35 7.24 -0.97
CA GLU A 49 -26.51 5.85 -0.55
C GLU A 49 -25.50 5.42 0.52
N PHE A 50 -24.36 6.11 0.61
CA PHE A 50 -23.29 5.85 1.59
C PHE A 50 -23.37 6.76 2.82
N LEU A 51 -24.50 7.37 3.07
CA LEU A 51 -24.75 8.15 4.29
C LEU A 51 -25.45 7.29 5.35
N PRO A 52 -25.39 7.67 6.64
CA PRO A 52 -26.03 6.93 7.72
C PRO A 52 -27.53 6.71 7.51
N ASP A 53 -28.22 7.67 6.90
CA ASP A 53 -29.65 7.63 6.56
C ASP A 53 -29.92 7.18 5.12
N GLY A 54 -28.89 6.87 4.35
CA GLY A 54 -29.00 6.40 2.98
C GLY A 54 -29.35 4.93 2.87
N GLU A 55 -29.50 4.47 1.63
CA GLU A 55 -29.87 3.08 1.31
C GLU A 55 -28.91 2.05 1.91
N LYS A 56 -27.61 2.32 1.88
CA LYS A 56 -26.58 1.45 2.43
C LYS A 56 -26.44 1.55 3.95
N LYS A 57 -27.10 2.52 4.58
CA LYS A 57 -27.01 2.81 6.02
C LYS A 57 -25.55 2.86 6.48
N TRP A 58 -24.77 3.71 5.83
CA TRP A 58 -23.34 3.82 6.06
C TRP A 58 -23.05 4.63 7.32
N THR A 59 -23.12 3.98 8.47
CA THR A 59 -22.91 4.61 9.79
C THR A 59 -21.43 4.74 10.12
N PRO A 60 -21.05 5.66 11.05
CA PRO A 60 -19.68 5.74 11.53
C PRO A 60 -19.14 4.41 12.05
N SER A 61 -19.96 3.64 12.74
CA SER A 61 -19.58 2.31 13.23
C SER A 61 -19.20 1.35 12.09
N ARG A 62 -19.92 1.37 10.99
CA ARG A 62 -19.62 0.56 9.80
C ARG A 62 -18.35 1.04 9.11
N TYR A 63 -18.19 2.34 9.02
CA TYR A 63 -17.00 2.97 8.44
C TYR A 63 -15.72 2.56 9.19
N TRP A 64 -15.69 2.75 10.49
CA TRP A 64 -14.53 2.40 11.32
C TRP A 64 -14.25 0.90 11.34
N ARG A 65 -15.28 0.07 11.30
CA ARG A 65 -15.13 -1.38 11.18
C ARG A 65 -14.49 -1.77 9.86
N LYS A 66 -14.86 -1.11 8.76
CA LYS A 66 -14.26 -1.35 7.45
C LYS A 66 -12.79 -0.92 7.44
N LEU A 67 -12.46 0.25 8.00
CA LEU A 67 -11.06 0.71 8.12
C LEU A 67 -10.22 -0.30 8.92
N ASP A 68 -10.72 -0.77 10.04
CA ASP A 68 -10.02 -1.77 10.83
C ASP A 68 -9.77 -3.06 10.04
N ALA A 69 -10.77 -3.56 9.32
CA ALA A 69 -10.62 -4.73 8.48
C ALA A 69 -9.60 -4.53 7.36
N LEU A 70 -9.59 -3.35 6.71
CA LEU A 70 -8.64 -3.03 5.65
C LEU A 70 -7.21 -2.95 6.20
N SER A 71 -7.01 -2.35 7.37
CA SER A 71 -5.69 -2.29 7.99
C SER A 71 -5.13 -3.68 8.28
N LYS A 72 -5.96 -4.60 8.71
CA LYS A 72 -5.59 -5.99 8.92
C LYS A 72 -5.20 -6.71 7.64
N VAL A 73 -5.90 -6.44 6.55
CA VAL A 73 -5.56 -7.01 5.23
C VAL A 73 -4.19 -6.50 4.77
N VAL A 74 -3.94 -5.21 4.88
CA VAL A 74 -2.65 -4.61 4.50
C VAL A 74 -1.51 -5.24 5.31
N ALA A 75 -1.71 -5.38 6.62
CA ALA A 75 -0.71 -6.01 7.48
C ALA A 75 -0.48 -7.49 7.13
N ALA A 76 -1.55 -8.25 6.86
CA ALA A 76 -1.45 -9.66 6.52
C ALA A 76 -0.74 -9.90 5.18
N VAL A 77 -1.02 -9.06 4.17
CA VAL A 77 -0.36 -9.14 2.86
C VAL A 77 1.13 -8.82 2.98
N GLY A 78 1.49 -7.92 3.87
CA GLY A 78 2.88 -7.57 4.13
C GLY A 78 3.68 -8.68 4.82
N GLU A 79 3.02 -9.65 5.45
CA GLU A 79 3.65 -10.72 6.23
C GLU A 79 4.52 -10.17 7.38
N GLU A 80 5.84 -10.31 7.28
CA GLU A 80 6.78 -9.89 8.33
C GLU A 80 6.90 -8.37 8.47
N ARG A 81 6.55 -7.62 7.44
CA ARG A 81 6.59 -6.15 7.45
C ARG A 81 5.51 -5.56 6.53
N LEU A 82 5.13 -4.33 6.81
CA LEU A 82 4.16 -3.62 5.98
C LEU A 82 4.71 -3.41 4.56
N PRO A 83 3.81 -3.32 3.55
CA PRO A 83 4.23 -2.91 2.21
C PRO A 83 4.89 -1.53 2.22
N ASP A 84 5.85 -1.32 1.31
CA ASP A 84 6.54 -0.03 1.16
C ASP A 84 5.67 0.99 0.45
N LEU A 85 4.80 0.53 -0.44
CA LEU A 85 3.86 1.35 -1.19
C LEU A 85 2.53 0.63 -1.32
N VAL A 86 1.45 1.34 -1.05
CA VAL A 86 0.10 0.81 -1.22
C VAL A 86 -0.68 1.73 -2.14
N GLY A 87 -1.14 1.20 -3.27
CA GLY A 87 -2.07 1.88 -4.15
C GLY A 87 -3.49 1.41 -3.84
N LEU A 88 -4.39 2.35 -3.63
CA LEU A 88 -5.78 2.07 -3.35
C LEU A 88 -6.67 2.63 -4.46
N CYS A 89 -7.74 1.93 -4.77
CA CYS A 89 -8.79 2.43 -5.65
C CYS A 89 -10.16 2.32 -4.97
N GLU A 90 -11.11 3.10 -5.48
CA GLU A 90 -12.44 3.28 -4.91
C GLU A 90 -12.45 3.91 -3.51
N VAL A 91 -11.51 4.81 -3.26
CA VAL A 91 -11.47 5.68 -2.09
C VAL A 91 -12.14 7.01 -2.45
N GLU A 92 -13.06 7.49 -1.62
CA GLU A 92 -13.83 8.69 -1.92
C GLU A 92 -12.96 9.94 -2.03
N ASN A 93 -12.08 10.14 -1.05
CA ASN A 93 -11.26 11.33 -0.94
C ASN A 93 -10.00 11.07 -0.11
N ASP A 94 -9.15 12.09 -0.03
CA ASP A 94 -7.91 12.02 0.72
C ASP A 94 -8.10 11.97 2.24
N SER A 95 -9.17 12.56 2.77
CA SER A 95 -9.42 12.56 4.21
C SER A 95 -9.61 11.14 4.77
N VAL A 96 -10.18 10.23 3.97
CA VAL A 96 -10.31 8.82 4.32
C VAL A 96 -8.96 8.13 4.51
N LEU A 97 -7.93 8.60 3.81
CA LEU A 97 -6.58 8.03 3.92
C LEU A 97 -5.86 8.44 5.20
N PHE A 98 -6.31 9.51 5.85
CA PHE A 98 -5.74 9.98 7.11
C PHE A 98 -6.40 9.37 8.35
N ASP A 99 -7.54 8.74 8.18
CA ASP A 99 -8.25 8.03 9.25
C ASP A 99 -7.64 6.65 9.50
#